data_45d62b9425697042fdbe9cb7de2bb9a6
#
_entry.id   45d62b9425697042fdbe9cb7de2bb9a6
#
_cell.length_a   1.000
_cell.length_b   1.000
_cell.length_c   1.000
_cell.angle_alpha   90.00
_cell.angle_beta   90.00
_cell.angle_gamma   90.00
#
_symmetry.space_group_name_H-M   'P 1'
#
loop_
_entity.id
_entity.type
_entity.pdbx_description
1 polymer ?
#
loop_
_entity_poly.entity_id
_entity_poly.type
_entity_poly.pdbx_seq_one_letter_code
_entity_poly.pdbx_strand_id
1 'polypeptide(L)'
;MSDVIIITGAGQRLGLHCALTLKQAGFQVLATYRSEKAGVQQMRDAGINCYQLDVCDTEQLSEFISHIKQHYQKLRAVIHNASDWRADAITDVSNNVSNDAAIYDAMQAVHAKAPYIINRALAPLLANSSVADIIHITDFVASVGSSKHMAYAASKSALTNLTFSFARALAPKVKVNAIAPALLMFNQDDSDAYKTKALNKSLLQLEPGANEMANCVTYLLNSRYITGKVLELDGGRPLNLP
;
A
#
# COMPACT_ATOMS: atom_id res chain seq x y z
N MET A 1 6.13 -18.43 -18.55
CA MET A 1 5.19 -18.15 -17.46
C MET A 1 5.27 -16.68 -17.19
N SER A 2 4.14 -15.96 -17.28
CA SER A 2 4.08 -14.52 -17.04
C SER A 2 4.44 -14.18 -15.58
N ASP A 3 5.10 -13.05 -15.39
CA ASP A 3 5.50 -12.55 -14.06
C ASP A 3 4.26 -12.10 -13.27
N VAL A 4 3.99 -12.77 -12.15
CA VAL A 4 2.79 -12.54 -11.32
C VAL A 4 3.05 -11.48 -10.28
N ILE A 5 2.19 -10.45 -10.24
CA ILE A 5 2.20 -9.39 -9.23
C ILE A 5 0.92 -9.44 -8.41
N ILE A 6 1.05 -9.48 -7.09
CA ILE A 6 -0.06 -9.37 -6.15
C ILE A 6 -0.19 -7.91 -5.70
N ILE A 7 -1.43 -7.37 -5.72
CA ILE A 7 -1.75 -6.04 -5.17
C ILE A 7 -2.86 -6.19 -4.14
N THR A 8 -2.62 -5.77 -2.91
CA THR A 8 -3.64 -5.78 -1.87
C THR A 8 -4.50 -4.52 -1.91
N GLY A 9 -5.82 -4.66 -1.66
CA GLY A 9 -6.74 -3.52 -1.57
C GLY A 9 -6.93 -2.75 -2.87
N ALA A 10 -7.00 -3.45 -4.01
CA ALA A 10 -7.06 -2.85 -5.34
C ALA A 10 -8.47 -2.52 -5.85
N GLY A 11 -9.54 -2.68 -5.05
CA GLY A 11 -10.92 -2.50 -5.51
C GLY A 11 -11.30 -1.09 -5.91
N GLN A 12 -10.46 -0.08 -5.68
CA GLN A 12 -10.73 1.33 -6.00
C GLN A 12 -9.44 2.18 -5.99
N ARG A 13 -9.56 3.44 -6.48
CA ARG A 13 -8.56 4.51 -6.34
C ARG A 13 -7.16 4.09 -6.81
N LEU A 14 -6.12 4.37 -6.01
CA LEU A 14 -4.72 4.11 -6.35
C LEU A 14 -4.45 2.64 -6.68
N GLY A 15 -4.97 1.73 -5.88
CA GLY A 15 -4.78 0.28 -6.09
C GLY A 15 -5.39 -0.20 -7.40
N LEU A 16 -6.61 0.25 -7.73
CA LEU A 16 -7.25 -0.06 -9.00
C LEU A 16 -6.43 0.45 -10.19
N HIS A 17 -6.00 1.70 -10.13
CA HIS A 17 -5.21 2.31 -11.20
C HIS A 17 -3.89 1.56 -11.40
N CYS A 18 -3.16 1.26 -10.32
CA CYS A 18 -1.94 0.46 -10.39
C CYS A 18 -2.17 -0.94 -10.98
N ALA A 19 -3.26 -1.62 -10.58
CA ALA A 19 -3.58 -2.95 -11.09
C ALA A 19 -3.82 -2.93 -12.60
N LEU A 20 -4.60 -1.97 -13.10
CA LEU A 20 -4.87 -1.79 -14.53
C LEU A 20 -3.60 -1.42 -15.31
N THR A 21 -2.79 -0.50 -14.79
CA THR A 21 -1.52 -0.09 -15.44
C THR A 21 -0.55 -1.26 -15.54
N LEU A 22 -0.39 -2.06 -14.49
CA LEU A 22 0.50 -3.22 -14.52
C LEU A 22 -0.03 -4.32 -15.45
N LYS A 23 -1.34 -4.50 -15.53
CA LYS A 23 -1.94 -5.41 -16.50
C LYS A 23 -1.65 -4.97 -17.95
N GLN A 24 -1.80 -3.68 -18.25
CA GLN A 24 -1.47 -3.10 -19.57
C GLN A 24 0.03 -3.23 -19.90
N ALA A 25 0.90 -3.18 -18.88
CA ALA A 25 2.33 -3.42 -19.02
C ALA A 25 2.71 -4.91 -19.23
N GLY A 26 1.71 -5.82 -19.31
CA GLY A 26 1.92 -7.23 -19.63
C GLY A 26 2.13 -8.15 -18.43
N PHE A 27 2.02 -7.66 -17.20
CA PHE A 27 2.09 -8.52 -16.02
C PHE A 27 0.81 -9.32 -15.81
N GLN A 28 0.94 -10.50 -15.23
CA GLN A 28 -0.21 -11.19 -14.64
C GLN A 28 -0.48 -10.58 -13.27
N VAL A 29 -1.63 -9.91 -13.13
CA VAL A 29 -2.01 -9.26 -11.86
C VAL A 29 -3.02 -10.12 -11.11
N LEU A 30 -2.78 -10.33 -9.83
CA LEU A 30 -3.74 -10.82 -8.86
C LEU A 30 -4.05 -9.69 -7.88
N ALA A 31 -5.28 -9.21 -7.91
CA ALA A 31 -5.74 -8.09 -7.10
C ALA A 31 -6.63 -8.58 -5.96
N THR A 32 -6.38 -8.10 -4.73
CA THR A 32 -7.32 -8.37 -3.65
C THR A 32 -8.21 -7.18 -3.35
N TYR A 33 -9.42 -7.45 -2.87
CA TYR A 33 -10.40 -6.44 -2.48
C TYR A 33 -11.21 -6.91 -1.27
N ARG A 34 -11.60 -6.01 -0.37
CA ARG A 34 -12.41 -6.35 0.81
C ARG A 34 -13.91 -6.42 0.48
N SER A 35 -14.39 -5.41 -0.22
CA SER A 35 -15.81 -5.26 -0.58
C SER A 35 -15.96 -5.08 -2.07
N GLU A 36 -17.04 -5.63 -2.63
CA GLU A 36 -17.37 -5.46 -4.05
C GLU A 36 -17.63 -3.98 -4.35
N LYS A 37 -17.00 -3.45 -5.40
CA LYS A 37 -17.12 -2.07 -5.90
C LYS A 37 -17.01 -2.07 -7.41
N ALA A 38 -17.43 -1.00 -8.07
CA ALA A 38 -17.35 -0.87 -9.53
C ALA A 38 -15.92 -1.12 -10.08
N GLY A 39 -14.88 -0.75 -9.33
CA GLY A 39 -13.49 -1.01 -9.73
C GLY A 39 -13.13 -2.50 -9.78
N VAL A 40 -13.79 -3.35 -9.01
CA VAL A 40 -13.56 -4.81 -9.06
C VAL A 40 -14.06 -5.36 -10.39
N GLN A 41 -15.23 -4.93 -10.86
CA GLN A 41 -15.73 -5.32 -12.17
C GLN A 41 -14.83 -4.83 -13.31
N GLN A 42 -14.32 -3.59 -13.24
CA GLN A 42 -13.36 -3.07 -14.21
C GLN A 42 -12.08 -3.93 -14.27
N MET A 43 -11.59 -4.41 -13.14
CA MET A 43 -10.44 -5.31 -13.11
C MET A 43 -10.74 -6.67 -13.76
N ARG A 44 -11.92 -7.25 -13.48
CA ARG A 44 -12.35 -8.51 -14.11
C ARG A 44 -12.48 -8.36 -15.63
N ASP A 45 -13.09 -7.28 -16.11
CA ASP A 45 -13.24 -6.97 -17.52
C ASP A 45 -11.89 -6.80 -18.22
N ALA A 46 -10.88 -6.30 -17.50
CA ALA A 46 -9.49 -6.22 -17.97
C ALA A 46 -8.73 -7.57 -17.88
N GLY A 47 -9.37 -8.65 -17.44
CA GLY A 47 -8.74 -9.97 -17.28
C GLY A 47 -7.74 -10.02 -16.12
N ILE A 48 -7.99 -9.28 -15.05
CA ILE A 48 -7.24 -9.34 -13.79
C ILE A 48 -7.91 -10.37 -12.88
N ASN A 49 -7.12 -11.25 -12.28
CA ASN A 49 -7.61 -12.18 -11.26
C ASN A 49 -7.92 -11.42 -9.96
N CYS A 50 -9.20 -11.44 -9.52
CA CYS A 50 -9.66 -10.74 -8.34
C CYS A 50 -10.00 -11.75 -7.23
N TYR A 51 -9.45 -11.53 -6.04
CA TYR A 51 -9.68 -12.37 -4.86
C TYR A 51 -10.26 -11.52 -3.73
N GLN A 52 -11.41 -11.92 -3.19
CA GLN A 52 -11.99 -11.23 -2.04
C GLN A 52 -11.23 -11.59 -0.77
N LEU A 53 -10.74 -10.59 -0.05
CA LEU A 53 -9.89 -10.75 1.12
C LEU A 53 -10.00 -9.55 2.05
N ASP A 54 -10.42 -9.77 3.28
CA ASP A 54 -10.09 -8.85 4.37
C ASP A 54 -8.71 -9.25 4.93
N VAL A 55 -7.70 -8.44 4.68
CA VAL A 55 -6.33 -8.70 5.15
C VAL A 55 -6.20 -8.70 6.67
N CYS A 56 -7.19 -8.17 7.39
CA CYS A 56 -7.23 -8.16 8.84
C CYS A 56 -7.79 -9.47 9.42
N ASP A 57 -8.53 -10.23 8.62
CA ASP A 57 -9.05 -11.55 8.99
C ASP A 57 -7.96 -12.61 8.81
N THR A 58 -7.55 -13.23 9.89
CA THR A 58 -6.42 -14.18 9.90
C THR A 58 -6.74 -15.48 9.17
N GLU A 59 -8.01 -15.92 9.18
CA GLU A 59 -8.46 -17.16 8.50
C GLU A 59 -8.46 -16.92 6.99
N GLN A 60 -9.12 -15.85 6.51
CA GLN A 60 -9.11 -15.47 5.10
C GLN A 60 -7.68 -15.26 4.59
N LEU A 61 -6.82 -14.63 5.40
CA LEU A 61 -5.42 -14.42 5.05
C LEU A 61 -4.66 -15.75 4.91
N SER A 62 -4.92 -16.71 5.78
CA SER A 62 -4.33 -18.06 5.71
C SER A 62 -4.79 -18.82 4.47
N GLU A 63 -6.09 -18.76 4.15
CA GLU A 63 -6.67 -19.36 2.95
C GLU A 63 -6.08 -18.73 1.67
N PHE A 64 -6.00 -17.41 1.62
CA PHE A 64 -5.37 -16.69 0.51
C PHE A 64 -3.91 -17.11 0.30
N ILE A 65 -3.12 -17.14 1.36
CA ILE A 65 -1.71 -17.57 1.30
C ILE A 65 -1.61 -19.02 0.80
N SER A 66 -2.47 -19.91 1.27
CA SER A 66 -2.52 -21.31 0.84
C SER A 66 -2.88 -21.41 -0.63
N HIS A 67 -3.88 -20.66 -1.09
CA HIS A 67 -4.25 -20.57 -2.51
C HIS A 67 -3.06 -20.11 -3.36
N ILE A 68 -2.33 -19.07 -2.95
CA ILE A 68 -1.17 -18.58 -3.69
C ILE A 68 -0.08 -19.67 -3.78
N LYS A 69 0.23 -20.35 -2.68
CA LYS A 69 1.26 -21.41 -2.67
C LYS A 69 0.90 -22.63 -3.51
N GLN A 70 -0.39 -22.93 -3.65
CA GLN A 70 -0.86 -24.05 -4.48
C GLN A 70 -0.81 -23.74 -5.98
N HIS A 71 -1.11 -22.49 -6.38
CA HIS A 71 -1.30 -22.14 -7.79
C HIS A 71 -0.08 -21.47 -8.43
N TYR A 72 0.87 -20.96 -7.63
CA TYR A 72 2.02 -20.22 -8.14
C TYR A 72 3.33 -20.79 -7.62
N GLN A 73 4.31 -20.97 -8.51
CA GLN A 73 5.65 -21.45 -8.15
C GLN A 73 6.63 -20.30 -7.90
N LYS A 74 6.33 -19.11 -8.42
CA LYS A 74 7.13 -17.89 -8.28
C LYS A 74 6.25 -16.64 -8.35
N LEU A 75 6.69 -15.58 -7.73
CA LEU A 75 6.06 -14.26 -7.76
C LEU A 75 7.06 -13.19 -8.19
N ARG A 76 6.62 -12.28 -9.06
CA ARG A 76 7.41 -11.10 -9.44
C ARG A 76 7.39 -10.01 -8.37
N ALA A 77 6.22 -9.75 -7.79
CA ALA A 77 6.11 -8.75 -6.73
C ALA A 77 4.88 -8.96 -5.84
N VAL A 78 4.97 -8.37 -4.63
CA VAL A 78 3.84 -8.11 -3.74
C VAL A 78 3.79 -6.62 -3.43
N ILE A 79 2.65 -5.98 -3.72
CA ILE A 79 2.39 -4.56 -3.48
C ILE A 79 1.35 -4.43 -2.38
N HIS A 80 1.78 -3.94 -1.22
CA HIS A 80 0.91 -3.72 -0.06
C HIS A 80 0.27 -2.33 -0.15
N ASN A 81 -0.93 -2.29 -0.76
CA ASN A 81 -1.71 -1.07 -0.93
C ASN A 81 -2.97 -1.04 -0.05
N ALA A 82 -3.42 -2.18 0.50
CA ALA A 82 -4.56 -2.21 1.41
C ALA A 82 -4.35 -1.24 2.57
N SER A 83 -5.35 -0.40 2.84
CA SER A 83 -5.28 0.64 3.86
C SER A 83 -6.66 0.93 4.44
N ASP A 84 -6.69 1.34 5.68
CA ASP A 84 -7.83 1.96 6.36
C ASP A 84 -7.36 3.28 6.98
N TRP A 85 -8.31 4.14 7.33
CA TRP A 85 -8.00 5.46 7.86
C TRP A 85 -9.05 5.89 8.88
N ARG A 86 -8.67 6.03 10.14
CA ARG A 86 -9.56 6.42 11.23
C ARG A 86 -9.01 7.64 11.96
N ALA A 87 -9.91 8.57 12.29
CA ALA A 87 -9.57 9.71 13.12
C ALA A 87 -9.47 9.28 14.60
N ASP A 88 -8.50 9.86 15.31
CA ASP A 88 -8.25 9.63 16.73
C ASP A 88 -7.64 10.89 17.39
N ALA A 89 -8.12 12.08 16.98
CA ALA A 89 -7.64 13.34 17.55
C ALA A 89 -7.92 13.41 19.06
N ILE A 90 -7.00 14.00 19.82
CA ILE A 90 -7.17 14.15 21.29
C ILE A 90 -8.45 14.93 21.64
N THR A 91 -8.91 15.83 20.76
CA THR A 91 -10.19 16.54 20.91
C THR A 91 -11.41 15.65 20.80
N ASP A 92 -11.26 14.46 20.23
CA ASP A 92 -12.35 13.49 20.01
C ASP A 92 -12.36 12.41 21.10
N VAL A 93 -11.69 12.67 22.22
CA VAL A 93 -11.55 11.71 23.34
C VAL A 93 -12.93 11.35 23.89
N SER A 94 -13.30 10.11 23.65
CA SER A 94 -14.54 9.53 24.14
C SER A 94 -14.46 9.01 25.59
N ASN A 95 -13.32 9.15 26.28
CA ASN A 95 -13.00 8.49 27.56
C ASN A 95 -13.24 6.97 27.52
N ASN A 96 -13.17 6.35 26.35
CA ASN A 96 -13.42 4.95 26.12
C ASN A 96 -12.15 4.24 25.66
N VAL A 97 -11.39 3.73 26.61
CA VAL A 97 -10.15 2.99 26.37
C VAL A 97 -10.32 1.85 25.36
N SER A 98 -11.50 1.17 25.40
CA SER A 98 -11.77 0.08 24.45
C SER A 98 -11.91 0.56 23.01
N ASN A 99 -12.47 1.74 22.78
CA ASN A 99 -12.55 2.33 21.44
C ASN A 99 -11.18 2.74 20.91
N ASP A 100 -10.38 3.36 21.78
CA ASP A 100 -9.02 3.79 21.41
C ASP A 100 -8.12 2.59 21.09
N ALA A 101 -8.21 1.51 21.88
CA ALA A 101 -7.54 0.25 21.61
C ALA A 101 -8.00 -0.36 20.28
N ALA A 102 -9.31 -0.38 20.00
CA ALA A 102 -9.85 -0.92 18.76
C ALA A 102 -9.40 -0.13 17.52
N ILE A 103 -9.30 1.21 17.61
CA ILE A 103 -8.76 2.03 16.52
C ILE A 103 -7.29 1.69 16.28
N TYR A 104 -6.50 1.66 17.35
CA TYR A 104 -5.08 1.34 17.26
C TYR A 104 -4.83 -0.03 16.65
N ASP A 105 -5.52 -1.06 17.17
CA ASP A 105 -5.40 -2.45 16.72
C ASP A 105 -5.79 -2.59 15.25
N ALA A 106 -6.87 -1.93 14.81
CA ALA A 106 -7.30 -1.97 13.42
C ALA A 106 -6.24 -1.35 12.48
N MET A 107 -5.61 -0.23 12.86
CA MET A 107 -4.57 0.39 12.05
C MET A 107 -3.31 -0.50 11.99
N GLN A 108 -2.90 -1.09 13.11
CA GLN A 108 -1.79 -2.04 13.14
C GLN A 108 -2.08 -3.32 12.36
N ALA A 109 -3.30 -3.82 12.42
CA ALA A 109 -3.71 -5.03 11.71
C ALA A 109 -3.53 -4.89 10.19
N VAL A 110 -4.06 -3.81 9.60
CA VAL A 110 -4.03 -3.62 8.14
C VAL A 110 -2.66 -3.19 7.63
N HIS A 111 -1.93 -2.31 8.35
CA HIS A 111 -0.71 -1.71 7.82
C HIS A 111 0.59 -2.42 8.24
N ALA A 112 0.60 -3.12 9.38
CA ALA A 112 1.80 -3.78 9.88
C ALA A 112 1.66 -5.31 9.94
N LYS A 113 0.64 -5.83 10.62
CA LYS A 113 0.45 -7.27 10.83
C LYS A 113 0.24 -8.02 9.51
N ALA A 114 -0.70 -7.57 8.68
CA ALA A 114 -1.01 -8.24 7.41
C ALA A 114 0.19 -8.26 6.45
N PRO A 115 0.88 -7.13 6.15
CA PRO A 115 2.10 -7.14 5.35
C PRO A 115 3.20 -8.03 5.93
N TYR A 116 3.40 -8.03 7.26
CA TYR A 116 4.37 -8.90 7.91
C TYR A 116 4.09 -10.38 7.64
N ILE A 117 2.84 -10.82 7.80
CA ILE A 117 2.43 -12.21 7.59
C ILE A 117 2.60 -12.60 6.11
N ILE A 118 2.08 -11.78 5.19
CA ILE A 118 2.16 -12.03 3.75
C ILE A 118 3.61 -12.12 3.28
N ASN A 119 4.45 -11.16 3.67
CA ASN A 119 5.87 -11.14 3.29
C ASN A 119 6.60 -12.39 3.74
N ARG A 120 6.42 -12.81 4.99
CA ARG A 120 7.04 -14.04 5.52
C ARG A 120 6.56 -15.29 4.79
N ALA A 121 5.27 -15.36 4.55
CA ALA A 121 4.68 -16.55 3.95
C ALA A 121 5.02 -16.72 2.47
N LEU A 122 5.14 -15.61 1.72
CA LEU A 122 5.39 -15.60 0.27
C LEU A 122 6.87 -15.35 -0.10
N ALA A 123 7.75 -15.09 0.87
CA ALA A 123 9.19 -14.92 0.64
C ALA A 123 9.82 -16.06 -0.20
N PRO A 124 9.50 -17.35 0.02
CA PRO A 124 10.06 -18.42 -0.82
C PRO A 124 9.65 -18.31 -2.30
N LEU A 125 8.40 -17.94 -2.58
CA LEU A 125 7.92 -17.78 -3.97
C LEU A 125 8.56 -16.56 -4.65
N LEU A 126 8.78 -15.48 -3.91
CA LEU A 126 9.51 -14.32 -4.39
C LEU A 126 10.97 -14.67 -4.69
N ALA A 127 11.63 -15.41 -3.80
CA ALA A 127 13.03 -15.85 -3.97
C ALA A 127 13.25 -16.80 -5.15
N ASN A 128 12.21 -17.46 -5.66
CA ASN A 128 12.23 -18.30 -6.84
C ASN A 128 12.25 -17.52 -8.17
N SER A 129 12.00 -16.22 -8.13
CA SER A 129 12.07 -15.34 -9.31
C SER A 129 13.50 -14.82 -9.52
N SER A 130 13.88 -14.57 -10.76
CA SER A 130 15.18 -13.95 -11.07
C SER A 130 15.30 -12.52 -10.55
N VAL A 131 14.18 -11.81 -10.48
CA VAL A 131 14.02 -10.47 -9.88
C VAL A 131 12.70 -10.44 -9.15
N ALA A 132 12.69 -10.07 -7.89
CA ALA A 132 11.47 -9.96 -7.11
C ALA A 132 11.44 -8.69 -6.26
N ASP A 133 10.23 -8.19 -6.02
CA ASP A 133 9.99 -6.95 -5.27
C ASP A 133 8.90 -7.11 -4.23
N ILE A 134 9.09 -6.44 -3.09
CA ILE A 134 8.03 -6.08 -2.15
C ILE A 134 7.94 -4.56 -2.14
N ILE A 135 6.76 -4.01 -2.37
CA ILE A 135 6.52 -2.56 -2.35
C ILE A 135 5.45 -2.26 -1.30
N HIS A 136 5.81 -1.49 -0.31
CA HIS A 136 4.90 -1.02 0.74
C HIS A 136 4.40 0.38 0.39
N ILE A 137 3.08 0.58 0.37
CA ILE A 137 2.51 1.94 0.28
C ILE A 137 2.35 2.46 1.70
N THR A 138 3.33 3.26 2.11
CA THR A 138 3.36 3.94 3.40
C THR A 138 2.59 5.26 3.34
N ASP A 139 3.06 6.30 3.97
CA ASP A 139 2.46 7.64 3.94
C ASP A 139 3.49 8.67 4.40
N PHE A 140 3.35 9.91 3.96
CA PHE A 140 4.13 11.06 4.42
C PHE A 140 4.09 11.20 5.96
N VAL A 141 2.93 10.97 6.58
CA VAL A 141 2.78 11.08 8.05
C VAL A 141 3.58 10.03 8.84
N ALA A 142 4.10 9.00 8.18
CA ALA A 142 4.98 8.03 8.84
C ALA A 142 6.27 8.67 9.38
N SER A 143 6.74 9.74 8.76
CA SER A 143 7.97 10.45 9.15
C SER A 143 7.73 11.67 10.04
N VAL A 144 6.53 12.30 9.96
CA VAL A 144 6.25 13.56 10.66
C VAL A 144 5.16 13.44 11.73
N GLY A 145 4.43 12.31 11.77
CA GLY A 145 3.29 12.12 12.66
C GLY A 145 2.01 12.83 12.21
N SER A 146 0.93 12.64 12.98
CA SER A 146 -0.36 13.27 12.73
C SER A 146 -1.08 13.53 14.06
N SER A 147 -1.57 14.75 14.30
CA SER A 147 -2.37 15.07 15.47
C SER A 147 -3.83 14.63 15.37
N LYS A 148 -4.26 14.18 14.19
CA LYS A 148 -5.65 13.77 13.92
C LYS A 148 -5.80 12.29 13.65
N HIS A 149 -4.70 11.58 13.35
CA HIS A 149 -4.64 10.19 12.95
C HIS A 149 -3.38 9.55 13.50
N MET A 150 -3.24 9.52 14.85
CA MET A 150 -2.02 9.06 15.53
C MET A 150 -1.77 7.56 15.34
N ALA A 151 -2.81 6.74 15.54
CA ALA A 151 -2.71 5.29 15.34
C ALA A 151 -2.38 4.93 13.88
N TYR A 152 -2.98 5.64 12.91
CA TYR A 152 -2.64 5.50 11.50
C TYR A 152 -1.17 5.85 11.23
N ALA A 153 -0.70 7.02 11.68
CA ALA A 153 0.68 7.44 11.49
C ALA A 153 1.67 6.45 12.12
N ALA A 154 1.39 5.98 13.33
CA ALA A 154 2.20 4.96 14.00
C ALA A 154 2.24 3.64 13.21
N SER A 155 1.12 3.18 12.66
CA SER A 155 1.06 1.96 11.86
C SER A 155 1.83 2.08 10.53
N LYS A 156 1.79 3.26 9.88
CA LYS A 156 2.58 3.53 8.67
C LYS A 156 4.09 3.64 8.98
N SER A 157 4.46 4.15 10.15
CA SER A 157 5.85 4.10 10.63
C SER A 157 6.32 2.66 10.88
N ALA A 158 5.46 1.81 11.44
CA ALA A 158 5.74 0.38 11.58
C ALA A 158 5.97 -0.29 10.22
N LEU A 159 5.11 0.00 9.20
CA LEU A 159 5.27 -0.51 7.84
C LEU A 159 6.57 0.00 7.20
N THR A 160 6.96 1.24 7.45
CA THR A 160 8.25 1.80 7.01
C THR A 160 9.42 1.02 7.62
N ASN A 161 9.38 0.71 8.91
CA ASN A 161 10.41 -0.11 9.54
C ASN A 161 10.45 -1.53 8.99
N LEU A 162 9.29 -2.15 8.72
CA LEU A 162 9.21 -3.45 8.07
C LEU A 162 9.88 -3.44 6.68
N THR A 163 9.82 -2.33 5.95
CA THR A 163 10.54 -2.18 4.67
C THR A 163 12.05 -2.42 4.86
N PHE A 164 12.65 -1.77 5.85
CA PHE A 164 14.08 -1.93 6.14
C PHE A 164 14.42 -3.33 6.63
N SER A 165 13.60 -3.86 7.51
CA SER A 165 13.79 -5.18 8.10
C SER A 165 13.73 -6.29 7.05
N PHE A 166 12.72 -6.27 6.18
CA PHE A 166 12.59 -7.24 5.09
C PHE A 166 13.64 -7.03 3.99
N ALA A 167 14.04 -5.79 3.69
CA ALA A 167 15.13 -5.54 2.75
C ALA A 167 16.43 -6.23 3.19
N ARG A 168 16.75 -6.15 4.49
CA ARG A 168 17.93 -6.85 5.07
C ARG A 168 17.77 -8.37 5.06
N ALA A 169 16.59 -8.86 5.41
CA ALA A 169 16.33 -10.28 5.56
C ALA A 169 16.25 -11.04 4.23
N LEU A 170 15.78 -10.38 3.15
CA LEU A 170 15.49 -11.03 1.87
C LEU A 170 16.53 -10.74 0.79
N ALA A 171 17.47 -9.85 1.03
CA ALA A 171 18.59 -9.61 0.11
C ALA A 171 19.48 -10.87 0.00
N PRO A 172 20.11 -11.12 -1.16
CA PRO A 172 20.02 -10.37 -2.41
C PRO A 172 18.86 -10.77 -3.33
N LYS A 173 17.98 -11.70 -2.91
CA LYS A 173 16.95 -12.32 -3.75
C LYS A 173 15.74 -11.44 -4.01
N VAL A 174 15.34 -10.64 -3.02
CA VAL A 174 14.13 -9.80 -3.11
C VAL A 174 14.48 -8.38 -2.70
N LYS A 175 14.10 -7.42 -3.52
CA LYS A 175 14.17 -5.99 -3.17
C LYS A 175 12.92 -5.60 -2.39
N VAL A 176 13.09 -4.79 -1.36
CA VAL A 176 11.96 -4.30 -0.56
C VAL A 176 12.08 -2.80 -0.41
N ASN A 177 11.07 -2.07 -0.90
CA ASN A 177 11.04 -0.63 -0.86
C ASN A 177 9.66 -0.13 -0.45
N ALA A 178 9.58 1.14 -0.09
CA ALA A 178 8.32 1.82 0.21
C ALA A 178 8.13 3.02 -0.72
N ILE A 179 6.86 3.39 -0.94
CA ILE A 179 6.46 4.66 -1.50
C ILE A 179 5.65 5.37 -0.41
N ALA A 180 6.03 6.61 -0.09
CA ALA A 180 5.39 7.43 0.94
C ALA A 180 4.69 8.63 0.30
N PRO A 181 3.43 8.46 -0.15
CA PRO A 181 2.69 9.55 -0.73
C PRO A 181 2.22 10.54 0.33
N ALA A 182 2.08 11.81 -0.07
CA ALA A 182 1.21 12.76 0.58
C ALA A 182 -0.17 12.77 -0.14
N LEU A 183 -0.67 13.94 -0.51
CA LEU A 183 -1.89 14.03 -1.32
C LEU A 183 -1.60 13.55 -2.74
N LEU A 184 -2.33 12.52 -3.20
CA LEU A 184 -2.29 12.09 -4.61
C LEU A 184 -3.58 12.40 -5.36
N MET A 185 -4.73 12.26 -4.69
CA MET A 185 -6.04 12.51 -5.32
C MET A 185 -7.10 12.87 -4.27
N PHE A 186 -7.97 13.77 -4.64
CA PHE A 186 -9.11 14.16 -3.82
C PHE A 186 -10.25 13.13 -3.88
N ASN A 187 -11.16 13.21 -2.92
CA ASN A 187 -12.45 12.57 -2.99
C ASN A 187 -13.42 13.46 -3.79
N GLN A 188 -14.48 12.86 -4.33
CA GLN A 188 -15.50 13.62 -5.08
C GLN A 188 -16.20 14.69 -4.22
N ASP A 189 -16.36 14.39 -2.92
CA ASP A 189 -17.08 15.26 -1.97
C ASP A 189 -16.17 16.27 -1.26
N ASP A 190 -14.88 16.31 -1.58
CA ASP A 190 -13.95 17.27 -0.96
C ASP A 190 -14.28 18.70 -1.45
N SER A 191 -14.51 19.62 -0.51
CA SER A 191 -14.83 21.01 -0.82
C SER A 191 -13.65 21.75 -1.46
N ASP A 192 -13.93 22.78 -2.27
CA ASP A 192 -12.88 23.59 -2.92
C ASP A 192 -11.99 24.30 -1.88
N ALA A 193 -12.55 24.72 -0.74
CA ALA A 193 -11.78 25.29 0.35
C ALA A 193 -10.80 24.27 0.95
N TYR A 194 -11.24 22.99 1.10
CA TYR A 194 -10.36 21.93 1.55
C TYR A 194 -9.27 21.64 0.50
N LYS A 195 -9.64 21.56 -0.78
CA LYS A 195 -8.70 21.31 -1.90
C LYS A 195 -7.61 22.37 -1.93
N THR A 196 -7.99 23.66 -1.91
CA THR A 196 -7.03 24.77 -1.87
C THR A 196 -6.09 24.67 -0.68
N LYS A 197 -6.63 24.43 0.53
CA LYS A 197 -5.82 24.27 1.74
C LYS A 197 -4.88 23.07 1.67
N ALA A 198 -5.31 21.98 1.05
CA ALA A 198 -4.50 20.77 0.92
C ALA A 198 -3.37 20.94 -0.10
N LEU A 199 -3.64 21.59 -1.23
CA LEU A 199 -2.62 21.90 -2.25
C LEU A 199 -1.53 22.83 -1.71
N ASN A 200 -1.91 23.85 -0.95
CA ASN A 200 -0.95 24.79 -0.35
C ASN A 200 0.02 24.14 0.66
N LYS A 201 -0.18 22.87 1.01
CA LYS A 201 0.75 22.15 1.91
C LYS A 201 1.99 21.61 1.22
N SER A 202 2.03 21.58 -0.10
CA SER A 202 3.20 21.15 -0.86
C SER A 202 3.75 22.28 -1.73
N LEU A 203 5.04 22.24 -2.06
CA LEU A 203 5.66 23.25 -2.92
C LEU A 203 5.08 23.23 -4.34
N LEU A 204 4.71 22.04 -4.85
CA LEU A 204 4.19 21.92 -6.21
C LEU A 204 2.72 22.33 -6.34
N GLN A 205 1.96 22.38 -5.26
CA GLN A 205 0.57 22.87 -5.17
C GLN A 205 -0.38 22.29 -6.26
N LEU A 206 -0.20 21.03 -6.62
CA LEU A 206 -1.02 20.36 -7.63
C LEU A 206 -1.57 19.01 -7.11
N GLU A 207 -2.65 18.53 -7.72
CA GLU A 207 -3.14 17.17 -7.55
C GLU A 207 -2.47 16.27 -8.60
N PRO A 208 -1.52 15.40 -8.21
CA PRO A 208 -0.75 14.64 -9.18
C PRO A 208 -1.51 13.48 -9.83
N GLY A 209 -2.51 12.95 -9.13
CA GLY A 209 -3.31 11.83 -9.61
C GLY A 209 -2.66 10.46 -9.38
N ALA A 210 -3.41 9.41 -9.74
CA ALA A 210 -3.00 8.03 -9.51
C ALA A 210 -1.83 7.57 -10.38
N ASN A 211 -1.57 8.26 -11.50
CA ASN A 211 -0.46 7.96 -12.40
C ASN A 211 0.89 8.06 -11.70
N GLU A 212 1.09 9.03 -10.81
CA GLU A 212 2.35 9.20 -10.10
C GLU A 212 2.68 7.98 -9.23
N MET A 213 1.67 7.40 -8.56
CA MET A 213 1.87 6.14 -7.83
C MET A 213 2.26 5.00 -8.78
N ALA A 214 1.57 4.83 -9.89
CA ALA A 214 1.85 3.78 -10.86
C ALA A 214 3.24 3.93 -11.48
N ASN A 215 3.68 5.17 -11.76
CA ASN A 215 5.02 5.48 -12.24
C ASN A 215 6.09 5.09 -11.21
N CYS A 216 5.91 5.43 -9.93
CA CYS A 216 6.82 5.02 -8.86
C CYS A 216 6.89 3.51 -8.70
N VAL A 217 5.76 2.81 -8.74
CA VAL A 217 5.71 1.34 -8.72
C VAL A 217 6.51 0.77 -9.90
N THR A 218 6.26 1.25 -11.11
CA THR A 218 6.94 0.81 -12.33
C THR A 218 8.44 1.07 -12.26
N TYR A 219 8.84 2.23 -11.75
CA TYR A 219 10.25 2.57 -11.55
C TYR A 219 10.94 1.58 -10.59
N LEU A 220 10.32 1.25 -9.47
CA LEU A 220 10.87 0.28 -8.51
C LEU A 220 10.97 -1.12 -9.11
N LEU A 221 9.96 -1.55 -9.86
CA LEU A 221 9.97 -2.85 -10.56
C LEU A 221 11.09 -2.95 -11.59
N ASN A 222 11.40 -1.87 -12.31
CA ASN A 222 12.43 -1.83 -13.34
C ASN A 222 13.84 -1.60 -12.77
N SER A 223 13.97 -1.00 -11.60
CA SER A 223 15.28 -0.79 -10.96
C SER A 223 15.86 -2.11 -10.45
N ARG A 224 17.17 -2.31 -10.60
CA ARG A 224 17.89 -3.49 -10.10
C ARG A 224 18.77 -3.20 -8.88
N TYR A 225 18.91 -1.95 -8.49
CA TYR A 225 19.88 -1.53 -7.46
C TYR A 225 19.28 -0.67 -6.35
N ILE A 226 17.94 -0.72 -6.18
CA ILE A 226 17.23 0.02 -5.12
C ILE A 226 16.57 -0.99 -4.19
N THR A 227 16.99 -1.02 -2.93
CA THR A 227 16.35 -1.78 -1.85
C THR A 227 16.52 -1.06 -0.51
N GLY A 228 15.57 -1.21 0.40
CA GLY A 228 15.58 -0.57 1.71
C GLY A 228 15.41 0.97 1.61
N LYS A 229 14.66 1.45 0.63
CA LYS A 229 14.41 2.88 0.44
C LYS A 229 12.93 3.22 0.57
N VAL A 230 12.69 4.45 1.00
CA VAL A 230 11.37 5.10 0.97
C VAL A 230 11.43 6.18 -0.10
N LEU A 231 10.58 6.07 -1.11
CA LEU A 231 10.40 7.10 -2.13
C LEU A 231 9.30 8.05 -1.66
N GLU A 232 9.67 9.25 -1.29
CA GLU A 232 8.71 10.28 -0.90
C GLU A 232 8.03 10.85 -2.15
N LEU A 233 6.70 10.78 -2.18
CA LEU A 233 5.85 11.25 -3.28
C LEU A 233 4.92 12.33 -2.73
N ASP A 234 5.49 13.49 -2.38
CA ASP A 234 4.87 14.48 -1.50
C ASP A 234 4.84 15.91 -2.04
N GLY A 235 5.37 16.14 -3.24
CA GLY A 235 5.42 17.46 -3.88
C GLY A 235 6.27 18.48 -3.11
N GLY A 236 7.28 18.00 -2.38
CA GLY A 236 8.16 18.85 -1.57
C GLY A 236 7.51 19.34 -0.27
N ARG A 237 6.52 18.62 0.24
CA ARG A 237 5.76 19.03 1.43
C ARG A 237 6.62 19.29 2.68
N PRO A 238 7.67 18.52 3.00
CA PRO A 238 8.52 18.80 4.17
C PRO A 238 9.30 20.11 4.07
N LEU A 239 9.49 20.62 2.85
CA LEU A 239 10.25 21.85 2.57
C LEU A 239 9.36 23.10 2.55
N ASN A 240 8.03 22.93 2.58
CA ASN A 240 7.08 24.04 2.60
C ASN A 240 6.89 24.53 4.05
N LEU A 241 7.93 25.14 4.56
CA LEU A 241 7.94 25.77 5.89
C LEU A 241 7.13 27.08 5.84
N PRO A 242 6.39 27.44 6.91
CA PRO A 242 5.68 28.71 7.01
C PRO A 242 6.64 29.91 7.09
#